data_68b6ed9f83a9edeb41ea4ad8804e4ee9
#
_entry.id   68b6ed9f83a9edeb41ea4ad8804e4ee9
#
_cell.length_a   1.000
_cell.length_b   1.000
_cell.length_c   1.000
_cell.angle_alpha   90.00
_cell.angle_beta   90.00
_cell.angle_gamma   90.00
#
_symmetry.space_group_name_H-M   'P 1'
#
loop_
_entity.id
_entity.type
_entity.pdbx_description
1 polymer ?
#
loop_
_entity_poly.entity_id
_entity_poly.type
_entity_poly.pdbx_seq_one_letter_code
_entity_poly.pdbx_strand_id
1 'polypeptide(L)'
;MNTYEKITEEVNVDHMLEVASGLAKWERLSGSDEEYEAFKWLEKQYQEYGFKTRLIHHDAYISLPQLSRLTVNGKWVYSQTHSMVPSSHCRGEMVYCPSVDMIKNTDCKGRVV
;
A
#
# COMPACT_ATOMS: atom_id res chain seq x y z
N MET A 1 42.22 13.46 -5.72
CA MET A 1 40.78 13.08 -5.48
C MET A 1 40.47 11.90 -6.35
N ASN A 2 40.10 10.77 -5.75
CA ASN A 2 39.73 9.57 -6.50
C ASN A 2 38.28 9.69 -7.00
N THR A 3 37.84 8.77 -7.86
CA THR A 3 36.48 8.80 -8.45
C THR A 3 35.37 8.73 -7.40
N TYR A 4 35.61 8.01 -6.30
CA TYR A 4 34.65 7.89 -5.20
C TYR A 4 34.43 9.21 -4.47
N GLU A 5 35.53 9.94 -4.17
CA GLU A 5 35.47 11.25 -3.53
C GLU A 5 34.64 12.24 -4.38
N LYS A 6 34.88 12.25 -5.70
CA LYS A 6 34.12 13.11 -6.63
C LYS A 6 32.63 12.81 -6.62
N ILE A 7 32.25 11.53 -6.62
CA ILE A 7 30.83 11.12 -6.57
C ILE A 7 30.21 11.53 -5.23
N THR A 8 30.94 11.39 -4.12
CA THR A 8 30.42 11.74 -2.80
C THR A 8 30.19 13.24 -2.64
N GLU A 9 31.03 14.08 -3.27
CA GLU A 9 30.85 15.53 -3.26
C GLU A 9 29.61 16.01 -4.03
N GLU A 10 29.13 15.23 -5.01
CA GLU A 10 27.91 15.52 -5.77
C GLU A 10 26.62 15.13 -5.02
N VAL A 11 26.72 14.42 -3.89
CA VAL A 11 25.54 14.01 -3.11
C VAL A 11 24.92 15.23 -2.43
N ASN A 12 23.71 15.56 -2.84
CA ASN A 12 22.91 16.64 -2.24
C ASN A 12 21.75 16.05 -1.42
N VAL A 13 21.92 16.05 -0.10
CA VAL A 13 20.95 15.48 0.84
C VAL A 13 19.62 16.24 0.80
N ASP A 14 19.64 17.56 0.69
CA ASP A 14 18.42 18.38 0.65
C ASP A 14 17.58 18.04 -0.60
N HIS A 15 18.25 17.89 -1.74
CA HIS A 15 17.59 17.49 -2.96
C HIS A 15 17.04 16.04 -2.89
N MET A 16 17.76 15.12 -2.27
CA MET A 16 17.27 13.75 -2.02
C MET A 16 16.00 13.75 -1.16
N LEU A 17 15.96 14.58 -0.11
CA LEU A 17 14.78 14.74 0.75
C LEU A 17 13.62 15.40 0.02
N GLU A 18 13.87 16.36 -0.86
CA GLU A 18 12.87 16.98 -1.72
C GLU A 18 12.21 15.95 -2.64
N VAL A 19 13.00 15.14 -3.33
CA VAL A 19 12.50 14.08 -4.20
C VAL A 19 11.71 13.04 -3.41
N ALA A 20 12.21 12.59 -2.26
CA ALA A 20 11.52 11.64 -1.41
C ALA A 20 10.19 12.20 -0.89
N SER A 21 10.16 13.46 -0.47
CA SER A 21 8.96 14.16 -0.01
C SER A 21 7.97 14.39 -1.16
N GLY A 22 8.46 14.67 -2.35
CA GLY A 22 7.66 14.77 -3.56
C GLY A 22 6.93 13.46 -3.86
N LEU A 23 7.65 12.33 -3.82
CA LEU A 23 7.11 11.00 -4.06
C LEU A 23 6.15 10.53 -2.96
N ALA A 24 6.36 10.96 -1.72
CA ALA A 24 5.52 10.61 -0.57
C ALA A 24 4.11 11.23 -0.60
N LYS A 25 3.81 12.11 -1.55
CA LYS A 25 2.48 12.73 -1.71
C LYS A 25 1.41 11.75 -2.19
N TRP A 26 1.81 10.64 -2.80
CA TRP A 26 0.90 9.62 -3.33
C TRP A 26 0.90 8.38 -2.45
N GLU A 27 -0.29 7.82 -2.21
CA GLU A 27 -0.46 6.48 -1.65
C GLU A 27 -0.32 5.45 -2.78
N ARG A 28 0.88 4.94 -2.97
CA ARG A 28 1.25 4.09 -4.12
C ARG A 28 0.86 2.62 -3.91
N LEU A 29 -0.43 2.36 -3.83
CA LEU A 29 -0.91 0.98 -3.85
C LEU A 29 -0.74 0.40 -5.25
N SER A 30 -0.19 -0.81 -5.35
CA SER A 30 0.10 -1.45 -6.63
C SER A 30 -1.12 -1.50 -7.55
N GLY A 31 -0.99 -0.94 -8.76
CA GLY A 31 -2.05 -0.85 -9.77
C GLY A 31 -3.08 0.25 -9.54
N SER A 32 -2.85 1.17 -8.61
CA SER A 32 -3.68 2.36 -8.44
C SER A 32 -3.31 3.46 -9.44
N ASP A 33 -4.25 4.36 -9.71
CA ASP A 33 -3.98 5.55 -10.51
C ASP A 33 -2.92 6.45 -9.84
N GLU A 34 -2.90 6.50 -8.52
CA GLU A 34 -1.90 7.26 -7.76
C GLU A 34 -0.48 6.69 -7.92
N GLU A 35 -0.34 5.37 -7.96
CA GLU A 35 0.95 4.74 -8.30
C GLU A 35 1.42 5.16 -9.67
N TYR A 36 0.53 5.13 -10.67
CA TYR A 36 0.85 5.52 -12.04
C TYR A 36 1.27 6.99 -12.14
N GLU A 37 0.55 7.90 -11.49
CA GLU A 37 0.91 9.33 -11.45
C GLU A 37 2.28 9.55 -10.74
N ALA A 38 2.54 8.82 -9.67
CA ALA A 38 3.83 8.88 -8.99
C ALA A 38 4.99 8.41 -9.89
N PHE A 39 4.78 7.34 -10.68
CA PHE A 39 5.80 6.88 -11.63
C PHE A 39 6.01 7.85 -12.79
N LYS A 40 4.97 8.48 -13.31
CA LYS A 40 5.12 9.55 -14.33
C LYS A 40 5.90 10.75 -13.79
N TRP A 41 5.61 11.14 -12.55
CA TRP A 41 6.37 12.21 -11.91
C TRP A 41 7.84 11.83 -11.74
N LEU A 42 8.12 10.61 -11.29
CA LEU A 42 9.48 10.09 -11.12
C LEU A 42 10.22 9.98 -12.47
N GLU A 43 9.54 9.51 -13.51
CA GLU A 43 10.08 9.47 -14.87
C GLU A 43 10.56 10.86 -15.32
N LYS A 44 9.75 11.90 -15.07
CA LYS A 44 10.12 13.28 -15.38
C LYS A 44 11.37 13.72 -14.63
N GLN A 45 11.52 13.37 -13.34
CA GLN A 45 12.72 13.68 -12.57
C GLN A 45 13.96 13.04 -13.20
N TYR A 46 13.89 11.76 -13.62
CA TYR A 46 15.00 11.10 -14.30
C TYR A 46 15.34 11.75 -15.65
N GLN A 47 14.33 12.19 -16.41
CA GLN A 47 14.55 12.90 -17.68
C GLN A 47 15.25 14.26 -17.47
N GLU A 48 14.93 14.97 -16.40
CA GLU A 48 15.58 16.23 -16.01
C GLU A 48 17.05 16.02 -15.68
N TYR A 49 17.44 14.83 -15.19
CA TYR A 49 18.85 14.43 -15.02
C TYR A 49 19.51 13.94 -16.32
N GLY A 50 18.82 13.96 -17.45
CA GLY A 50 19.34 13.55 -18.76
C GLY A 50 19.25 12.05 -19.04
N PHE A 51 18.55 11.27 -18.23
CA PHE A 51 18.32 9.85 -18.51
C PHE A 51 17.26 9.67 -19.61
N LYS A 52 17.45 8.66 -20.45
CA LYS A 52 16.40 8.14 -21.31
C LYS A 52 15.58 7.13 -20.54
N THR A 53 14.30 7.40 -20.39
CA THR A 53 13.39 6.58 -19.57
C THR A 53 12.32 5.91 -20.41
N ARG A 54 11.74 4.85 -19.86
CA ARG A 54 10.56 4.18 -20.41
C ARG A 54 9.79 3.53 -19.25
N LEU A 55 8.52 3.88 -19.10
CA LEU A 55 7.61 3.15 -18.22
C LEU A 55 7.23 1.81 -18.88
N ILE A 56 7.33 0.74 -18.12
CA ILE A 56 6.94 -0.59 -18.54
C ILE A 56 5.73 -1.00 -17.70
N HIS A 57 4.62 -1.27 -18.38
CA HIS A 57 3.39 -1.73 -17.76
C HIS A 57 3.30 -3.25 -17.84
N HIS A 58 2.86 -3.87 -16.76
CA HIS A 58 2.61 -5.30 -16.69
C HIS A 58 1.20 -5.55 -16.18
N ASP A 59 0.52 -6.50 -16.78
CA ASP A 59 -0.71 -7.01 -16.21
C ASP A 59 -0.40 -7.72 -14.90
N ALA A 60 -1.15 -7.39 -13.85
CA ALA A 60 -0.99 -7.97 -12.54
C ALA A 60 -2.34 -8.29 -11.91
N TYR A 61 -2.42 -9.43 -11.21
CA TYR A 61 -3.57 -9.76 -10.37
C TYR A 61 -3.37 -9.15 -8.99
N ILE A 62 -4.13 -8.09 -8.71
CA ILE A 62 -4.00 -7.30 -7.48
C ILE A 62 -5.34 -7.20 -6.76
N SER A 63 -5.28 -6.89 -5.47
CA SER A 63 -6.44 -6.57 -4.66
C SER A 63 -6.19 -5.24 -3.96
N LEU A 64 -6.91 -4.21 -4.38
CA LEU A 64 -6.88 -2.92 -3.72
C LEU A 64 -7.86 -2.93 -2.53
N PRO A 65 -7.47 -2.31 -1.40
CA PRO A 65 -8.38 -2.15 -0.26
C PRO A 65 -9.65 -1.41 -0.68
N GLN A 66 -10.79 -1.90 -0.24
CA GLN A 66 -12.09 -1.29 -0.45
C GLN A 66 -12.67 -0.81 0.88
N LEU A 67 -13.85 -0.21 0.82
CA LEU A 67 -14.54 0.27 2.02
C LEU A 67 -14.79 -0.90 2.98
N SER A 68 -14.31 -0.75 4.20
CA SER A 68 -14.63 -1.62 5.33
C SER A 68 -15.42 -0.85 6.38
N ARG A 69 -16.46 -1.47 6.93
CA ARG A 69 -17.24 -0.89 8.03
C ARG A 69 -17.55 -1.98 9.06
N LEU A 70 -17.02 -1.82 10.25
CA LEU A 70 -17.30 -2.69 11.39
C LEU A 70 -18.02 -1.90 12.48
N THR A 71 -19.12 -2.46 12.98
CA THR A 71 -19.86 -1.90 14.12
C THR A 71 -20.02 -2.99 15.17
N VAL A 72 -19.58 -2.71 16.40
CA VAL A 72 -19.72 -3.62 17.53
C VAL A 72 -20.54 -2.90 18.62
N ASN A 73 -21.67 -3.52 19.01
CA ASN A 73 -22.61 -2.93 19.97
C ASN A 73 -23.03 -1.48 19.65
N GLY A 74 -23.27 -1.21 18.35
CA GLY A 74 -23.65 0.11 17.85
C GLY A 74 -22.51 1.13 17.73
N LYS A 75 -21.29 0.79 18.12
CA LYS A 75 -20.10 1.65 18.01
C LYS A 75 -19.28 1.28 16.81
N TRP A 76 -18.82 2.30 16.06
CA TRP A 76 -17.90 2.09 14.96
C TRP A 76 -16.52 1.68 15.48
N VAL A 77 -15.94 0.70 14.81
CA VAL A 77 -14.59 0.20 15.08
C VAL A 77 -13.78 0.28 13.79
N TYR A 78 -12.56 0.78 13.88
CA TYR A 78 -11.65 0.79 12.73
C TYR A 78 -11.45 -0.62 12.19
N SER A 79 -11.56 -0.76 10.87
CA SER A 79 -11.40 -2.04 10.20
C SER A 79 -10.83 -1.84 8.80
N GLN A 80 -10.21 -2.87 8.28
CA GLN A 80 -9.68 -2.93 6.92
C GLN A 80 -10.17 -4.20 6.24
N THR A 81 -10.31 -4.15 4.92
CA THR A 81 -10.60 -5.34 4.12
C THR A 81 -9.36 -6.23 4.05
N HIS A 82 -9.57 -7.54 4.03
CA HIS A 82 -8.51 -8.47 3.69
C HIS A 82 -8.31 -8.51 2.18
N SER A 83 -7.06 -8.73 1.74
CA SER A 83 -6.73 -8.87 0.32
C SER A 83 -7.36 -10.12 -0.28
N MET A 84 -7.73 -10.05 -1.56
CA MET A 84 -8.22 -11.18 -2.37
C MET A 84 -9.48 -11.87 -1.81
N VAL A 85 -10.28 -11.16 -1.02
CA VAL A 85 -11.58 -11.68 -0.56
C VAL A 85 -12.73 -10.99 -1.28
N PRO A 86 -13.83 -11.69 -1.57
CA PRO A 86 -15.01 -11.08 -2.15
C PRO A 86 -15.67 -10.11 -1.16
N SER A 87 -16.37 -9.11 -1.69
CA SER A 87 -17.23 -8.25 -0.87
C SER A 87 -18.28 -9.06 -0.15
N SER A 88 -18.44 -8.82 1.13
CA SER A 88 -19.42 -9.53 1.97
C SER A 88 -20.06 -8.57 2.96
N HIS A 89 -21.24 -8.95 3.42
CA HIS A 89 -21.94 -8.32 4.54
C HIS A 89 -22.44 -9.41 5.48
N CYS A 90 -22.09 -9.29 6.73
CA CYS A 90 -22.55 -10.25 7.74
C CYS A 90 -22.93 -9.53 9.04
N ARG A 91 -23.78 -10.20 9.82
CA ARG A 91 -24.16 -9.81 11.16
C ARG A 91 -24.27 -11.06 12.02
N GLY A 92 -23.67 -11.03 13.20
CA GLY A 92 -23.69 -12.16 14.11
C GLY A 92 -23.13 -11.80 15.46
N GLU A 93 -23.21 -12.76 16.38
CA GLU A 93 -22.47 -12.70 17.64
C GLU A 93 -20.96 -12.75 17.37
N MET A 94 -20.18 -11.91 18.04
CA MET A 94 -18.73 -11.90 17.89
C MET A 94 -18.11 -12.95 18.81
N VAL A 95 -17.19 -13.74 18.23
CA VAL A 95 -16.38 -14.72 18.95
C VAL A 95 -14.91 -14.36 18.80
N TYR A 96 -14.23 -14.23 19.90
CA TYR A 96 -12.80 -13.93 19.90
C TYR A 96 -11.98 -15.22 19.78
N CYS A 97 -11.25 -15.35 18.68
CA CYS A 97 -10.37 -16.48 18.40
C CYS A 97 -8.96 -15.96 18.08
N PRO A 98 -8.05 -15.93 19.05
CA PRO A 98 -6.69 -15.37 18.88
C PRO A 98 -5.76 -16.23 18.02
N SER A 99 -6.17 -17.43 17.62
CA SER A 99 -5.36 -18.31 16.79
C SER A 99 -6.23 -19.14 15.85
N VAL A 100 -5.63 -19.62 14.75
CA VAL A 100 -6.27 -20.54 13.79
C VAL A 100 -6.74 -21.85 14.46
N ASP A 101 -5.99 -22.34 15.43
CA ASP A 101 -6.36 -23.58 16.14
C ASP A 101 -7.57 -23.35 17.04
N MET A 102 -7.72 -22.17 17.61
CA MET A 102 -8.96 -21.83 18.33
C MET A 102 -10.16 -21.73 17.40
N ILE A 103 -10.01 -21.19 16.21
CA ILE A 103 -11.09 -21.16 15.20
C ILE A 103 -11.57 -22.60 14.87
N LYS A 104 -10.64 -23.53 14.66
CA LYS A 104 -10.94 -24.92 14.37
C LYS A 104 -11.70 -25.65 15.48
N ASN A 105 -11.46 -25.27 16.74
CA ASN A 105 -12.01 -25.89 17.93
C ASN A 105 -13.19 -25.13 18.54
N THR A 106 -13.61 -24.03 17.94
CA THR A 106 -14.72 -23.20 18.41
C THR A 106 -15.88 -23.29 17.42
N ASP A 107 -17.10 -23.41 17.91
CA ASP A 107 -18.29 -23.33 17.05
C ASP A 107 -18.46 -21.88 16.57
N CYS A 108 -17.97 -21.59 15.37
CA CYS A 108 -18.05 -20.29 14.72
C CYS A 108 -19.21 -20.17 13.73
N LYS A 109 -20.06 -21.21 13.60
CA LYS A 109 -21.17 -21.22 12.64
C LYS A 109 -22.16 -20.09 12.93
N GLY A 110 -22.37 -19.21 11.91
CA GLY A 110 -23.27 -18.05 12.03
C GLY A 110 -22.76 -16.92 12.93
N ARG A 111 -21.49 -16.95 13.32
CA ARG A 111 -20.85 -15.96 14.14
C ARG A 111 -19.79 -15.17 13.37
N VAL A 112 -19.40 -14.03 13.91
CA VAL A 112 -18.30 -13.19 13.39
C VAL A 112 -17.05 -13.47 14.23
N VAL A 113 -15.96 -13.89 13.59
CA VAL A 113 -14.67 -14.24 14.24
C VAL A 113 -13.68 -13.12 14.05
#